data_3de7c6fd6bd6bf96509b01bfa82de5b8
#
_entry.id   3de7c6fd6bd6bf96509b01bfa82de5b8
#
_cell.length_a   1.000
_cell.length_b   1.000
_cell.length_c   1.000
_cell.angle_alpha   90.00
_cell.angle_beta   90.00
_cell.angle_gamma   90.00
#
_symmetry.space_group_name_H-M   'P 1'
#
loop_
_entity.id
_entity.type
_entity.pdbx_description
1 polymer ?
#
loop_
_entity_poly.entity_id
_entity_poly.type
_entity_poly.pdbx_seq_one_letter_code
_entity_poly.pdbx_strand_id
1 'polypeptide(L)'
;MTEAFSPLIVGIGGTSRPNSTSELAVRCALLAAERMGARTHLIDGALISGLPLYVPGRTERTRDECAFIEAVRQCDGVIVASAGYHGSITGPIKNALDLLEDLSRDERPYLDGCAFGAIVSAFGWLACGTTLVTLRSIAHALRAWPTPYGAAFVADGKVFENDGTAIDTKVGDQIGLVAKQVVDFARWRRAGLAIE
;
A
#
# COMPACT_ATOMS: atom_id res chain seq x y z
N MET A 1 32.12 -6.90 4.79
CA MET A 1 31.16 -5.96 4.18
C MET A 1 29.80 -6.42 4.66
N THR A 2 29.15 -5.69 5.55
CA THR A 2 27.77 -5.98 5.96
C THR A 2 26.86 -5.76 4.75
N GLU A 3 26.12 -6.78 4.39
CA GLU A 3 25.12 -6.71 3.31
C GLU A 3 24.15 -5.55 3.59
N ALA A 4 23.96 -4.67 2.60
CA ALA A 4 23.12 -3.50 2.79
C ALA A 4 21.69 -3.95 3.06
N PHE A 5 21.02 -3.41 4.08
CA PHE A 5 19.64 -3.73 4.43
C PHE A 5 18.70 -3.47 3.25
N SER A 6 18.01 -4.53 2.85
CA SER A 6 17.01 -4.52 1.77
C SER A 6 15.60 -4.61 2.39
N PRO A 7 14.87 -3.47 2.55
CA PRO A 7 13.56 -3.48 3.18
C PRO A 7 12.52 -4.24 2.36
N LEU A 8 11.59 -4.91 3.03
CA LEU A 8 10.41 -5.52 2.41
C LEU A 8 9.27 -4.51 2.33
N ILE A 9 8.90 -4.13 1.12
CA ILE A 9 7.78 -3.23 0.85
C ILE A 9 6.60 -4.04 0.32
N VAL A 10 5.48 -4.00 1.06
CA VAL A 10 4.23 -4.64 0.65
C VAL A 10 3.37 -3.61 -0.07
N GLY A 11 2.98 -3.93 -1.30
CA GLY A 11 2.04 -3.14 -2.09
C GLY A 11 0.65 -3.77 -2.04
N ILE A 12 -0.37 -2.99 -1.70
CA ILE A 12 -1.76 -3.41 -1.64
C ILE A 12 -2.56 -2.56 -2.62
N GLY A 13 -3.16 -3.17 -3.65
CA GLY A 13 -3.90 -2.38 -4.63
C GLY A 13 -4.71 -3.22 -5.59
N GLY A 14 -5.70 -2.58 -6.18
CA GLY A 14 -6.55 -3.21 -7.17
C GLY A 14 -8.03 -3.11 -6.85
N THR A 15 -8.80 -3.70 -7.72
CA THR A 15 -10.26 -3.91 -7.61
C THR A 15 -10.55 -5.34 -8.06
N SER A 16 -11.81 -5.75 -8.07
CA SER A 16 -12.22 -7.04 -8.64
C SER A 16 -11.93 -7.17 -10.14
N ARG A 17 -11.60 -6.08 -10.83
CA ARG A 17 -11.19 -6.09 -12.24
C ARG A 17 -9.66 -6.24 -12.33
N PRO A 18 -9.16 -7.29 -13.01
CA PRO A 18 -7.72 -7.46 -13.26
C PRO A 18 -7.12 -6.23 -13.96
N ASN A 19 -5.87 -5.93 -13.64
CA ASN A 19 -5.13 -4.79 -14.19
C ASN A 19 -5.90 -3.46 -14.07
N SER A 20 -6.62 -3.28 -12.95
CA SER A 20 -7.25 -2.00 -12.65
C SER A 20 -6.20 -0.90 -12.48
N THR A 21 -6.56 0.34 -12.73
CA THR A 21 -5.63 1.49 -12.61
C THR A 21 -4.95 1.54 -11.24
N SER A 22 -5.65 1.22 -10.17
CA SER A 22 -5.07 1.16 -8.82
C SER A 22 -4.11 -0.03 -8.64
N GLU A 23 -4.36 -1.17 -9.27
CA GLU A 23 -3.40 -2.29 -9.27
C GLU A 23 -2.13 -1.94 -10.05
N LEU A 24 -2.28 -1.36 -11.24
CA LEU A 24 -1.12 -0.93 -12.04
C LEU A 24 -0.33 0.19 -11.34
N ALA A 25 -1.01 1.07 -10.61
CA ALA A 25 -0.35 2.12 -9.84
C ALA A 25 0.51 1.55 -8.68
N VAL A 26 0.01 0.53 -7.97
CA VAL A 26 0.84 -0.11 -6.94
C VAL A 26 1.99 -0.92 -7.54
N ARG A 27 1.79 -1.59 -8.69
CA ARG A 27 2.87 -2.25 -9.44
C ARG A 27 3.96 -1.23 -9.83
N CYS A 28 3.58 -0.06 -10.34
CA CYS A 28 4.50 1.03 -10.66
C CYS A 28 5.34 1.44 -9.43
N ALA A 29 4.70 1.57 -8.26
CA ALA A 29 5.39 1.91 -7.03
C ALA A 29 6.37 0.81 -6.57
N LEU A 30 5.98 -0.46 -6.68
CA LEU A 30 6.85 -1.59 -6.34
C LEU A 30 8.06 -1.68 -7.29
N LEU A 31 7.87 -1.50 -8.59
CA LEU A 31 8.98 -1.40 -9.55
C LEU A 31 9.96 -0.27 -9.19
N ALA A 32 9.44 0.88 -8.72
CA ALA A 32 10.29 1.97 -8.26
C ALA A 32 11.05 1.59 -6.97
N ALA A 33 10.41 0.91 -6.03
CA ALA A 33 11.05 0.41 -4.81
C ALA A 33 12.15 -0.62 -5.10
N GLU A 34 11.92 -1.54 -6.04
CA GLU A 34 12.92 -2.54 -6.48
C GLU A 34 14.17 -1.88 -7.09
N ARG A 35 14.00 -0.85 -7.92
CA ARG A 35 15.12 -0.08 -8.47
C ARG A 35 15.98 0.59 -7.39
N MET A 36 15.41 0.82 -6.22
CA MET A 36 16.10 1.32 -5.04
C MET A 36 16.65 0.20 -4.14
N GLY A 37 16.56 -1.07 -4.55
CA GLY A 37 17.07 -2.24 -3.83
C GLY A 37 16.18 -2.72 -2.69
N ALA A 38 14.89 -2.41 -2.68
CA ALA A 38 13.92 -3.03 -1.80
C ALA A 38 13.49 -4.41 -2.34
N ARG A 39 13.12 -5.31 -1.46
CA ARG A 39 12.32 -6.49 -1.78
C ARG A 39 10.86 -6.06 -1.82
N THR A 40 10.06 -6.63 -2.70
CA THR A 40 8.65 -6.26 -2.84
C THR A 40 7.74 -7.46 -2.76
N HIS A 41 6.50 -7.24 -2.32
CA HIS A 41 5.44 -8.22 -2.35
C HIS A 41 4.14 -7.53 -2.76
N LEU A 42 3.52 -8.00 -3.84
CA LEU A 42 2.26 -7.47 -4.34
C LEU A 42 1.08 -8.26 -3.77
N ILE A 43 0.14 -7.57 -3.17
CA ILE A 43 -1.19 -8.03 -2.83
C ILE A 43 -2.16 -7.39 -3.82
N ASP A 44 -2.57 -8.15 -4.81
CA ASP A 44 -3.33 -7.67 -5.98
C ASP A 44 -4.85 -7.62 -5.75
N GLY A 45 -5.55 -7.10 -6.76
CA GLY A 45 -7.00 -6.98 -6.74
C GLY A 45 -7.73 -8.31 -6.66
N ALA A 46 -7.18 -9.39 -7.21
CA ALA A 46 -7.78 -10.71 -7.15
C ALA A 46 -7.81 -11.24 -5.72
N LEU A 47 -6.67 -11.15 -5.01
CA LEU A 47 -6.59 -11.57 -3.62
C LEU A 47 -7.53 -10.74 -2.73
N ILE A 48 -7.41 -9.41 -2.74
CA ILE A 48 -8.21 -8.56 -1.83
C ILE A 48 -9.72 -8.64 -2.09
N SER A 49 -10.15 -8.88 -3.33
CA SER A 49 -11.56 -9.04 -3.67
C SER A 49 -12.12 -10.42 -3.30
N GLY A 50 -11.26 -11.41 -3.13
CA GLY A 50 -11.60 -12.76 -2.68
C GLY A 50 -11.65 -12.92 -1.15
N LEU A 51 -11.12 -11.94 -0.40
CA LEU A 51 -11.14 -12.00 1.07
C LEU A 51 -12.58 -11.93 1.60
N PRO A 52 -12.99 -12.83 2.51
CA PRO A 52 -14.27 -12.70 3.21
C PRO A 52 -14.36 -11.36 3.93
N LEU A 53 -15.58 -10.86 4.12
CA LEU A 53 -15.79 -9.66 4.94
C LEU A 53 -15.23 -9.88 6.35
N TYR A 54 -14.51 -8.88 6.83
CA TYR A 54 -14.00 -8.87 8.20
C TYR A 54 -15.18 -8.93 9.19
N VAL A 55 -15.12 -9.89 10.11
CA VAL A 55 -16.08 -10.06 11.19
C VAL A 55 -15.30 -9.98 12.51
N PRO A 56 -15.60 -8.99 13.38
CA PRO A 56 -14.98 -8.89 14.69
C PRO A 56 -15.17 -10.18 15.52
N GLY A 57 -14.09 -10.65 16.14
CA GLY A 57 -14.11 -11.85 16.99
C GLY A 57 -14.14 -13.20 16.26
N ARG A 58 -14.17 -13.23 14.93
CA ARG A 58 -13.99 -14.47 14.18
C ARG A 58 -12.52 -14.90 14.30
N THR A 59 -12.28 -16.09 14.84
CA THR A 59 -10.94 -16.64 15.09
C THR A 59 -10.40 -17.47 13.92
N GLU A 60 -11.29 -18.09 13.14
CA GLU A 60 -10.90 -18.88 11.98
C GLU A 60 -10.67 -17.98 10.77
N ARG A 61 -9.46 -18.02 10.22
CA ARG A 61 -9.05 -17.30 9.01
C ARG A 61 -8.84 -18.25 7.85
N THR A 62 -9.25 -17.85 6.67
CA THR A 62 -8.93 -18.57 5.44
C THR A 62 -7.42 -18.52 5.17
N ARG A 63 -6.95 -19.39 4.27
CA ARG A 63 -5.55 -19.37 3.83
C ARG A 63 -5.12 -18.01 3.29
N ASP A 64 -5.99 -17.36 2.51
CA ASP A 64 -5.68 -16.07 1.87
C ASP A 64 -5.67 -14.92 2.90
N GLU A 65 -6.58 -14.95 3.90
CA GLU A 65 -6.52 -14.01 5.02
C GLU A 65 -5.22 -14.16 5.81
N CYS A 66 -4.82 -15.40 6.13
CA CYS A 66 -3.55 -15.66 6.82
C CYS A 66 -2.34 -15.19 6.02
N ALA A 67 -2.31 -15.46 4.72
CA ALA A 67 -1.23 -15.03 3.84
C ALA A 67 -1.13 -13.50 3.76
N PHE A 68 -2.27 -12.82 3.65
CA PHE A 68 -2.36 -11.35 3.67
C PHE A 68 -1.82 -10.77 4.98
N ILE A 69 -2.33 -11.26 6.12
CA ILE A 69 -1.93 -10.77 7.45
C ILE A 69 -0.42 -10.99 7.67
N GLU A 70 0.09 -12.18 7.30
CA GLU A 70 1.50 -12.50 7.47
C GLU A 70 2.42 -11.63 6.58
N ALA A 71 2.04 -11.36 5.35
CA ALA A 71 2.79 -10.47 4.48
C ALA A 71 2.93 -9.06 5.10
N VAL A 72 1.83 -8.54 5.67
CA VAL A 72 1.82 -7.22 6.32
C VAL A 72 2.59 -7.27 7.66
N ARG A 73 2.48 -8.38 8.42
CA ARG A 73 3.26 -8.56 9.67
C ARG A 73 4.76 -8.43 9.45
N GLN A 74 5.27 -8.93 8.33
CA GLN A 74 6.70 -8.96 8.03
C GLN A 74 7.23 -7.72 7.31
N CYS A 75 6.36 -6.80 6.87
CA CYS A 75 6.79 -5.67 6.05
C CYS A 75 7.57 -4.62 6.84
N ASP A 76 8.46 -3.91 6.16
CA ASP A 76 9.16 -2.72 6.65
C ASP A 76 8.44 -1.42 6.23
N GLY A 77 7.51 -1.52 5.30
CA GLY A 77 6.67 -0.42 4.82
C GLY A 77 5.56 -0.92 3.90
N VAL A 78 4.49 -0.14 3.78
CA VAL A 78 3.36 -0.47 2.91
C VAL A 78 3.07 0.66 1.92
N ILE A 79 2.63 0.28 0.73
CA ILE A 79 2.08 1.21 -0.28
C ILE A 79 0.68 0.74 -0.62
N VAL A 80 -0.32 1.58 -0.36
CA VAL A 80 -1.72 1.26 -0.64
C VAL A 80 -2.24 2.12 -1.79
N ALA A 81 -2.73 1.46 -2.84
CA ALA A 81 -3.36 2.13 -3.96
C ALA A 81 -4.85 1.80 -4.03
N SER A 82 -5.70 2.81 -4.05
CA SER A 82 -7.16 2.66 -4.15
C SER A 82 -7.74 3.48 -5.29
N ALA A 83 -8.77 2.94 -5.93
CA ALA A 83 -9.66 3.79 -6.71
C ALA A 83 -10.55 4.60 -5.76
N GLY A 84 -10.85 5.84 -6.16
CA GLY A 84 -11.79 6.70 -5.44
C GLY A 84 -13.22 6.46 -5.91
N TYR A 85 -14.02 5.68 -5.18
CA TYR A 85 -15.43 5.46 -5.47
C TYR A 85 -16.29 6.27 -4.51
N HIS A 86 -17.13 7.14 -5.07
CA HIS A 86 -18.06 7.99 -4.28
C HIS A 86 -17.35 8.77 -3.16
N GLY A 87 -16.12 9.24 -3.43
CA GLY A 87 -15.34 10.05 -2.50
C GLY A 87 -14.58 9.29 -1.42
N SER A 88 -14.49 7.95 -1.51
CA SER A 88 -13.77 7.13 -0.54
C SER A 88 -13.04 5.96 -1.21
N ILE A 89 -12.29 5.19 -0.40
CA ILE A 89 -11.60 3.98 -0.85
C ILE A 89 -12.57 2.88 -1.25
N THR A 90 -12.10 1.92 -2.04
CA THR A 90 -12.93 0.78 -2.45
C THR A 90 -13.21 -0.17 -1.27
N GLY A 91 -14.36 -0.86 -1.32
CA GLY A 91 -14.74 -1.86 -0.32
C GLY A 91 -13.68 -2.93 -0.08
N PRO A 92 -13.11 -3.56 -1.13
CA PRO A 92 -12.04 -4.54 -0.95
C PRO A 92 -10.81 -4.00 -0.22
N ILE A 93 -10.35 -2.79 -0.53
CA ILE A 93 -9.24 -2.14 0.19
C ILE A 93 -9.61 -1.91 1.65
N LYS A 94 -10.83 -1.39 1.92
CA LYS A 94 -11.28 -1.18 3.30
C LYS A 94 -11.31 -2.48 4.08
N ASN A 95 -11.88 -3.53 3.49
CA ASN A 95 -11.97 -4.86 4.10
C ASN A 95 -10.59 -5.46 4.41
N ALA A 96 -9.65 -5.35 3.46
CA ALA A 96 -8.27 -5.79 3.67
C ALA A 96 -7.59 -5.03 4.82
N LEU A 97 -7.79 -3.71 4.93
CA LEU A 97 -7.23 -2.91 6.02
C LEU A 97 -7.90 -3.22 7.37
N ASP A 98 -9.18 -3.61 7.38
CA ASP A 98 -9.87 -4.03 8.61
C ASP A 98 -9.35 -5.38 9.15
N LEU A 99 -8.89 -6.29 8.28
CA LEU A 99 -8.25 -7.55 8.69
C LEU A 99 -6.96 -7.32 9.49
N LEU A 100 -6.32 -6.17 9.38
CA LEU A 100 -5.14 -5.83 10.16
C LEU A 100 -5.43 -5.69 11.66
N GLU A 101 -6.71 -5.70 12.09
CA GLU A 101 -7.08 -5.82 13.50
C GLU A 101 -6.48 -7.06 14.15
N ASP A 102 -6.23 -8.12 13.40
CA ASP A 102 -5.57 -9.33 13.89
C ASP A 102 -4.12 -9.07 14.38
N LEU A 103 -3.50 -7.97 13.94
CA LEU A 103 -2.17 -7.53 14.38
C LEU A 103 -2.20 -6.65 15.63
N SER A 104 -3.38 -6.34 16.19
CA SER A 104 -3.54 -5.37 17.29
C SER A 104 -2.79 -5.74 18.56
N ARG A 105 -2.53 -7.04 18.78
CA ARG A 105 -1.88 -7.60 19.97
C ARG A 105 -0.50 -8.21 19.69
N ASP A 106 0.02 -8.02 18.48
CA ASP A 106 1.37 -8.44 18.13
C ASP A 106 2.41 -7.60 18.87
N GLU A 107 3.64 -8.07 18.99
CA GLU A 107 4.78 -7.30 19.51
C GLU A 107 4.93 -5.97 18.76
N ARG A 108 4.73 -5.98 17.45
CA ARG A 108 4.56 -4.79 16.62
C ARG A 108 3.08 -4.65 16.26
N PRO A 109 2.30 -3.84 17.00
CA PRO A 109 0.88 -3.67 16.72
C PRO A 109 0.66 -3.01 15.37
N TYR A 110 -0.21 -3.58 14.55
CA TYR A 110 -0.59 -3.05 13.23
C TYR A 110 0.62 -2.75 12.33
N LEU A 111 0.80 -1.49 11.99
CA LEU A 111 1.88 -0.95 11.16
C LEU A 111 2.80 -0.02 11.96
N ASP A 112 2.90 -0.22 13.27
CA ASP A 112 3.76 0.61 14.10
C ASP A 112 5.20 0.60 13.57
N GLY A 113 5.75 1.79 13.37
CA GLY A 113 7.08 1.97 12.80
C GLY A 113 7.22 1.68 11.31
N CYS A 114 6.13 1.47 10.56
CA CYS A 114 6.15 1.39 9.10
C CYS A 114 5.74 2.71 8.46
N ALA A 115 6.37 3.05 7.35
CA ALA A 115 5.84 4.09 6.47
C ALA A 115 4.63 3.56 5.69
N PHE A 116 3.66 4.44 5.46
CA PHE A 116 2.47 4.17 4.67
C PHE A 116 2.41 5.13 3.48
N GLY A 117 2.69 4.63 2.29
CA GLY A 117 2.53 5.34 1.04
C GLY A 117 1.09 5.24 0.52
N ALA A 118 0.45 6.37 0.21
CA ALA A 118 -0.91 6.39 -0.31
C ALA A 118 -0.92 6.81 -1.78
N ILE A 119 -1.64 6.04 -2.62
CA ILE A 119 -1.85 6.32 -4.04
C ILE A 119 -3.34 6.25 -4.34
N VAL A 120 -3.87 7.24 -5.04
CA VAL A 120 -5.30 7.31 -5.40
C VAL A 120 -5.48 7.60 -6.88
N SER A 121 -6.35 6.85 -7.53
CA SER A 121 -6.86 7.15 -8.87
C SER A 121 -8.37 7.33 -8.82
N ALA A 122 -8.90 8.36 -9.50
CA ALA A 122 -10.35 8.57 -9.60
C ALA A 122 -10.69 9.29 -10.91
N PHE A 123 -11.98 9.42 -11.23
CA PHE A 123 -12.43 10.17 -12.41
C PHE A 123 -12.47 11.69 -12.19
N GLY A 124 -12.28 12.18 -10.97
CA GLY A 124 -12.30 13.60 -10.66
C GLY A 124 -11.48 13.96 -9.43
N TRP A 125 -10.95 15.18 -9.41
CA TRP A 125 -10.05 15.68 -8.36
C TRP A 125 -10.66 15.67 -6.96
N LEU A 126 -11.98 15.92 -6.84
CA LEU A 126 -12.65 15.87 -5.55
C LEU A 126 -12.57 14.47 -4.94
N ALA A 127 -12.86 13.43 -5.73
CA ALA A 127 -12.75 12.04 -5.27
C ALA A 127 -11.29 11.65 -5.00
N CYS A 128 -10.33 12.14 -5.78
CA CYS A 128 -8.90 11.98 -5.50
C CYS A 128 -8.53 12.50 -4.11
N GLY A 129 -8.90 13.76 -3.82
CA GLY A 129 -8.56 14.42 -2.57
C GLY A 129 -9.19 13.76 -1.35
N THR A 130 -10.49 13.50 -1.38
CA THR A 130 -11.23 12.88 -0.25
C THR A 130 -10.76 11.47 0.03
N THR A 131 -10.49 10.66 -1.02
CA THR A 131 -9.97 9.30 -0.87
C THR A 131 -8.56 9.30 -0.30
N LEU A 132 -7.70 10.25 -0.71
CA LEU A 132 -6.35 10.38 -0.15
C LEU A 132 -6.40 10.73 1.35
N VAL A 133 -7.28 11.64 1.75
CA VAL A 133 -7.51 11.97 3.17
C VAL A 133 -7.96 10.73 3.95
N THR A 134 -8.88 9.94 3.38
CA THR A 134 -9.35 8.68 4.00
C THR A 134 -8.20 7.70 4.23
N LEU A 135 -7.34 7.46 3.23
CA LEU A 135 -6.19 6.55 3.38
C LEU A 135 -5.22 7.04 4.46
N ARG A 136 -4.94 8.36 4.51
CA ARG A 136 -4.05 8.94 5.54
C ARG A 136 -4.65 8.80 6.94
N SER A 137 -5.95 8.98 7.09
CA SER A 137 -6.66 8.77 8.36
C SER A 137 -6.57 7.32 8.83
N ILE A 138 -6.76 6.36 7.92
CA ILE A 138 -6.62 4.93 8.22
C ILE A 138 -5.17 4.60 8.59
N ALA A 139 -4.18 5.15 7.88
CA ALA A 139 -2.77 4.95 8.21
C ALA A 139 -2.46 5.37 9.67
N HIS A 140 -2.97 6.51 10.12
CA HIS A 140 -2.83 6.94 11.52
C HIS A 140 -3.52 5.99 12.49
N ALA A 141 -4.74 5.52 12.16
CA ALA A 141 -5.47 4.55 12.99
C ALA A 141 -4.69 3.23 13.13
N LEU A 142 -3.98 2.82 12.08
CA LEU A 142 -3.09 1.66 12.06
C LEU A 142 -1.69 1.94 12.60
N ARG A 143 -1.44 3.08 13.26
CA ARG A 143 -0.15 3.50 13.85
C ARG A 143 1.00 3.63 12.84
N ALA A 144 0.69 3.70 11.55
CA ALA A 144 1.70 3.91 10.53
C ALA A 144 2.13 5.38 10.43
N TRP A 145 3.25 5.61 9.74
CA TRP A 145 3.76 6.92 9.37
C TRP A 145 3.35 7.26 7.93
N PRO A 146 2.25 8.01 7.68
CA PRO A 146 1.91 8.41 6.33
C PRO A 146 3.05 9.23 5.73
N THR A 147 3.47 8.85 4.52
CA THR A 147 4.49 9.62 3.81
C THR A 147 4.05 11.08 3.62
N PRO A 148 4.98 12.06 3.66
CA PRO A 148 4.66 13.47 3.42
C PRO A 148 3.93 13.68 2.10
N TYR A 149 4.32 12.97 1.05
CA TYR A 149 3.67 13.00 -0.25
C TYR A 149 2.75 11.79 -0.43
N GLY A 150 1.52 12.03 -0.88
CA GLY A 150 0.59 11.02 -1.37
C GLY A 150 0.28 11.29 -2.84
N ALA A 151 0.37 10.28 -3.69
CA ALA A 151 0.07 10.43 -5.10
C ALA A 151 -1.44 10.38 -5.35
N ALA A 152 -1.97 11.34 -6.11
CA ALA A 152 -3.36 11.35 -6.53
C ALA A 152 -3.46 11.85 -7.97
N PHE A 153 -4.18 11.14 -8.82
CA PHE A 153 -4.32 11.50 -10.22
C PHE A 153 -5.70 11.14 -10.77
N VAL A 154 -6.12 11.89 -11.78
CA VAL A 154 -7.34 11.59 -12.53
C VAL A 154 -7.01 10.50 -13.54
N ALA A 155 -7.75 9.39 -13.50
CA ALA A 155 -7.61 8.27 -14.41
C ALA A 155 -8.36 8.57 -15.73
N ASP A 156 -7.74 9.37 -16.58
CA ASP A 156 -8.24 9.67 -17.93
C ASP A 156 -7.35 8.96 -18.96
N GLY A 157 -7.94 8.03 -19.70
CA GLY A 157 -7.23 7.20 -20.66
C GLY A 157 -6.31 6.13 -20.05
N LYS A 158 -5.35 5.68 -20.86
CA LYS A 158 -4.37 4.66 -20.47
C LYS A 158 -3.16 5.30 -19.78
N VAL A 159 -3.07 5.16 -18.47
CA VAL A 159 -2.01 5.75 -17.65
C VAL A 159 -0.79 4.83 -17.50
N PHE A 160 -1.01 3.51 -17.57
CA PHE A 160 0.03 2.48 -17.38
C PHE A 160 -0.01 1.44 -18.49
N GLU A 161 1.14 0.82 -18.74
CA GLU A 161 1.23 -0.47 -19.42
C GLU A 161 0.77 -1.61 -18.51
N ASN A 162 0.55 -2.80 -19.07
CA ASN A 162 0.05 -3.95 -18.31
C ASN A 162 1.02 -4.47 -17.23
N ASP A 163 2.30 -4.16 -17.35
CA ASP A 163 3.33 -4.51 -16.37
C ASP A 163 3.43 -3.49 -15.20
N GLY A 164 2.70 -2.39 -15.27
CA GLY A 164 2.75 -1.30 -14.31
C GLY A 164 3.70 -0.16 -14.69
N THR A 165 4.36 -0.24 -15.84
CA THR A 165 5.18 0.89 -16.33
C THR A 165 4.28 2.09 -16.63
N ALA A 166 4.61 3.25 -16.07
CA ALA A 166 3.84 4.47 -16.30
C ALA A 166 4.05 5.00 -17.72
N ILE A 167 2.97 5.22 -18.45
CA ILE A 167 2.94 5.95 -19.72
C ILE A 167 2.94 7.46 -19.44
N ASP A 168 2.12 7.89 -18.48
CA ASP A 168 2.16 9.27 -17.99
C ASP A 168 3.35 9.44 -17.04
N THR A 169 4.36 10.14 -17.51
CA THR A 169 5.61 10.36 -16.75
C THR A 169 5.38 11.16 -15.48
N LYS A 170 4.43 12.11 -15.47
CA LYS A 170 4.11 12.90 -14.26
C LYS A 170 3.49 12.02 -13.18
N VAL A 171 2.59 11.11 -13.56
CA VAL A 171 2.02 10.13 -12.64
C VAL A 171 3.11 9.18 -12.15
N GLY A 172 3.98 8.72 -13.05
CA GLY A 172 5.13 7.87 -12.70
C GLY A 172 6.06 8.52 -11.68
N ASP A 173 6.40 9.80 -11.87
CA ASP A 173 7.26 10.57 -10.95
C ASP A 173 6.59 10.73 -9.57
N GLN A 174 5.29 11.03 -9.52
CA GLN A 174 4.54 11.14 -8.28
C GLN A 174 4.53 9.81 -7.49
N ILE A 175 4.27 8.71 -8.17
CA ILE A 175 4.27 7.37 -7.59
C ILE A 175 5.69 6.98 -7.13
N GLY A 176 6.70 7.28 -7.95
CA GLY A 176 8.11 7.06 -7.62
C GLY A 176 8.53 7.82 -6.35
N LEU A 177 8.03 9.05 -6.16
CA LEU A 177 8.30 9.81 -4.94
C LEU A 177 7.66 9.17 -3.69
N VAL A 178 6.44 8.63 -3.79
CA VAL A 178 5.82 7.87 -2.69
C VAL A 178 6.67 6.65 -2.35
N ALA A 179 7.05 5.84 -3.35
CA ALA A 179 7.87 4.66 -3.15
C ALA A 179 9.22 5.01 -2.50
N LYS A 180 9.86 6.09 -2.97
CA LYS A 180 11.12 6.58 -2.39
C LYS A 180 10.97 6.92 -0.91
N GLN A 181 9.93 7.65 -0.53
CA GLN A 181 9.71 8.04 0.86
C GLN A 181 9.46 6.83 1.76
N VAL A 182 8.76 5.79 1.27
CA VAL A 182 8.56 4.55 2.03
C VAL A 182 9.87 3.79 2.22
N VAL A 183 10.67 3.63 1.17
CA VAL A 183 11.97 2.92 1.24
C VAL A 183 12.96 3.67 2.13
N ASP A 184 13.05 4.99 1.98
CA ASP A 184 13.96 5.82 2.79
C ASP A 184 13.60 5.71 4.28
N PHE A 185 12.32 5.81 4.63
CA PHE A 185 11.88 5.69 6.01
C PHE A 185 12.23 4.33 6.62
N ALA A 186 11.99 3.24 5.89
CA ALA A 186 12.34 1.89 6.34
C ALA A 186 13.85 1.75 6.63
N ARG A 187 14.69 2.35 5.79
CA ARG A 187 16.14 2.38 6.00
C ARG A 187 16.56 3.23 7.19
N TRP A 188 16.00 4.43 7.33
CA TRP A 188 16.30 5.32 8.46
C TRP A 188 15.90 4.69 9.79
N ARG A 189 14.72 4.09 9.85
CA ARG A 189 14.29 3.39 11.05
C ARG A 189 15.25 2.25 11.43
N ARG A 190 15.66 1.44 10.45
CA ARG A 190 16.61 0.35 10.70
C ARG A 190 17.96 0.86 11.17
N ALA A 191 18.44 1.97 10.62
CA ALA A 191 19.68 2.59 11.05
C ALA A 191 19.56 3.17 12.47
N GLY A 192 18.42 3.78 12.83
CA GLY A 192 18.16 4.28 14.17
C GLY A 192 18.13 3.19 15.23
N LEU A 193 17.51 2.05 14.95
CA LEU A 193 17.48 0.88 15.86
C LEU A 193 18.86 0.22 16.06
N ALA A 194 19.82 0.48 15.20
CA ALA A 194 21.20 -0.03 15.35
C ALA A 194 22.09 0.85 16.27
N ILE A 195 21.58 1.99 16.73
CA ILE A 195 22.31 2.95 17.58
C ILE A 195 21.87 2.85 19.07
N GLU A 196 20.72 2.23 19.34
CA GLU A 196 20.23 1.94 20.70
C GLU A 196 20.78 0.60 21.22
#